data_40aaff1c34d9f97f72221eba5178972b
#
_entry.id   40aaff1c34d9f97f72221eba5178972b
#
_cell.length_a   1.000
_cell.length_b   1.000
_cell.length_c   1.000
_cell.angle_alpha   90.00
_cell.angle_beta   90.00
_cell.angle_gamma   90.00
#
_symmetry.space_group_name_H-M   'P 1'
#
loop_
_entity.id
_entity.type
_entity.pdbx_description
1 polymer ?
#
loop_
_entity_poly.entity_id
_entity_poly.type
_entity_poly.pdbx_seq_one_letter_code
_entity_poly.pdbx_strand_id
1 'polypeptide(L)'
;MEHFSQLATRIFREAIAVYEAKGSIDTPPQNPYPERTIEHDLFRKNWIDNAQWCLEDVIRDPEIDPVYALQIKRRIDRSNQERTDLVELIDSFFLQKYADVKVEPSAKINTESPAWAIDRLSILELKIYNMNKALQGAGSDETLLKKCRDKLAVLTEQERDLTQAIDELLEDIASGRKYMKVYKQMKMYNDPELNPMLKGQSL
;
A
#
# COMPACT_ATOMS: atom_id res chain seq x y z
N MET A 1 24.23 -2.03 -6.98
CA MET A 1 23.41 -1.14 -6.10
C MET A 1 22.04 -1.79 -6.01
N GLU A 2 21.43 -1.87 -4.82
CA GLU A 2 20.09 -2.46 -4.66
C GLU A 2 19.07 -1.60 -5.44
N HIS A 3 18.19 -2.22 -6.23
CA HIS A 3 17.09 -1.54 -6.88
C HIS A 3 16.05 -1.07 -5.84
N PHE A 4 15.35 0.03 -6.12
CA PHE A 4 14.38 0.57 -5.17
C PHE A 4 13.23 -0.40 -4.90
N SER A 5 12.76 -1.14 -5.91
CA SER A 5 11.74 -2.16 -5.76
C SER A 5 12.17 -3.28 -4.79
N GLN A 6 13.45 -3.70 -4.84
CA GLN A 6 14.03 -4.70 -3.94
C GLN A 6 14.07 -4.18 -2.49
N LEU A 7 14.49 -2.92 -2.30
CA LEU A 7 14.45 -2.26 -0.99
C LEU A 7 13.03 -2.25 -0.43
N ALA A 8 12.05 -1.81 -1.22
CA ALA A 8 10.65 -1.72 -0.81
C ALA A 8 10.09 -3.11 -0.46
N THR A 9 10.28 -4.12 -1.32
CA THR A 9 9.83 -5.50 -1.08
C THR A 9 10.41 -6.07 0.21
N ARG A 10 11.71 -5.87 0.45
CA ARG A 10 12.37 -6.33 1.68
C ARG A 10 11.75 -5.71 2.93
N ILE A 11 11.53 -4.40 2.91
CA ILE A 11 10.93 -3.67 4.04
C ILE A 11 9.47 -4.08 4.26
N PHE A 12 8.70 -4.28 3.20
CA PHE A 12 7.31 -4.73 3.32
C PHE A 12 7.23 -6.13 3.93
N ARG A 13 8.06 -7.06 3.49
CA ARG A 13 8.14 -8.42 4.08
C ARG A 13 8.56 -8.39 5.54
N GLU A 14 9.50 -7.51 5.91
CA GLU A 14 9.88 -7.29 7.31
C GLU A 14 8.71 -6.74 8.13
N ALA A 15 7.99 -5.73 7.63
CA ALA A 15 6.82 -5.16 8.29
C ALA A 15 5.70 -6.20 8.49
N ILE A 16 5.43 -7.03 7.48
CA ILE A 16 4.49 -8.15 7.58
C ILE A 16 4.91 -9.13 8.67
N ALA A 17 6.18 -9.53 8.71
CA ALA A 17 6.68 -10.47 9.70
C ALA A 17 6.59 -9.92 11.13
N VAL A 18 6.91 -8.64 11.33
CA VAL A 18 6.78 -7.98 12.64
C VAL A 18 5.31 -7.83 13.03
N TYR A 19 4.43 -7.47 12.10
CA TYR A 19 3.00 -7.35 12.34
C TYR A 19 2.39 -8.69 12.74
N GLU A 20 2.71 -9.77 12.02
CA GLU A 20 2.21 -11.12 12.33
C GLU A 20 2.67 -11.61 13.71
N ALA A 21 3.90 -11.27 14.11
CA ALA A 21 4.45 -11.70 15.40
C ALA A 21 3.91 -10.91 16.60
N LYS A 22 3.64 -9.62 16.44
CA LYS A 22 3.40 -8.71 17.57
C LYS A 22 2.31 -7.67 17.31
N GLY A 23 1.82 -7.56 16.08
CA GLY A 23 0.86 -6.55 15.67
C GLY A 23 -0.58 -6.92 15.97
N SER A 24 -1.42 -5.91 15.98
CA SER A 24 -2.88 -6.02 15.96
C SER A 24 -3.44 -4.72 15.37
N ILE A 25 -4.74 -4.67 15.16
CA ILE A 25 -5.42 -3.44 14.74
C ILE A 25 -5.26 -2.27 15.74
N ASP A 26 -4.84 -2.56 16.97
CA ASP A 26 -4.66 -1.58 18.06
C ASP A 26 -3.20 -1.33 18.43
N THR A 27 -2.27 -2.10 17.83
CA THR A 27 -0.85 -1.98 18.14
C THR A 27 -0.22 -0.87 17.30
N PRO A 28 0.46 0.12 17.89
CA PRO A 28 1.21 1.12 17.13
C PRO A 28 2.37 0.47 16.37
N PRO A 29 2.79 1.04 15.24
CA PRO A 29 3.91 0.53 14.45
C PRO A 29 5.19 0.39 15.29
N GLN A 30 5.78 -0.80 15.28
CA GLN A 30 7.10 -1.07 15.86
C GLN A 30 8.17 -0.92 14.79
N ASN A 31 8.36 0.30 14.32
CA ASN A 31 9.22 0.61 13.19
C ASN A 31 10.70 0.62 13.60
N PRO A 32 11.55 -0.24 13.03
CA PRO A 32 12.97 -0.30 13.35
C PRO A 32 13.80 0.82 12.69
N TYR A 33 13.21 1.51 11.70
CA TYR A 33 13.92 2.52 10.90
C TYR A 33 13.77 3.92 11.51
N PRO A 34 14.83 4.76 11.44
CA PRO A 34 14.77 6.13 11.92
C PRO A 34 13.69 6.95 11.21
N GLU A 35 13.02 7.83 11.95
CA GLU A 35 12.08 8.80 11.38
C GLU A 35 12.73 9.64 10.27
N ARG A 36 11.92 10.05 9.29
CA ARG A 36 12.33 10.86 8.13
C ARG A 36 13.25 10.12 7.15
N THR A 37 13.29 8.81 7.20
CA THR A 37 13.91 7.98 6.16
C THR A 37 12.85 7.33 5.29
N ILE A 38 13.19 7.05 4.04
CA ILE A 38 12.25 6.36 3.13
C ILE A 38 11.92 4.94 3.64
N GLU A 39 12.87 4.29 4.29
CA GLU A 39 12.68 2.99 4.92
C GLU A 39 11.62 3.04 6.02
N HIS A 40 11.63 4.11 6.84
CA HIS A 40 10.62 4.33 7.86
C HIS A 40 9.22 4.47 7.24
N ASP A 41 9.10 5.25 6.18
CA ASP A 41 7.82 5.50 5.53
C ASP A 41 7.28 4.25 4.83
N LEU A 42 8.15 3.46 4.19
CA LEU A 42 7.79 2.18 3.58
C LEU A 42 7.31 1.16 4.63
N PHE A 43 8.03 1.03 5.75
CA PHE A 43 7.64 0.14 6.85
C PHE A 43 6.29 0.55 7.43
N ARG A 44 6.12 1.84 7.75
CA ARG A 44 4.86 2.40 8.26
C ARG A 44 3.71 2.18 7.28
N LYS A 45 3.96 2.36 5.98
CA LYS A 45 2.98 2.14 4.91
C LYS A 45 2.45 0.70 4.95
N ASN A 46 3.32 -0.28 4.97
CA ASN A 46 2.91 -1.69 4.99
C ASN A 46 2.26 -2.08 6.33
N TRP A 47 2.69 -1.51 7.45
CA TRP A 47 2.03 -1.69 8.75
C TRP A 47 0.57 -1.27 8.72
N ILE A 48 0.27 -0.10 8.13
CA ILE A 48 -1.10 0.40 7.97
C ILE A 48 -1.90 -0.54 7.07
N ASP A 49 -1.31 -1.04 5.98
CA ASP A 49 -1.98 -2.00 5.08
C ASP A 49 -2.33 -3.31 5.81
N ASN A 50 -1.46 -3.83 6.68
CA ASN A 50 -1.74 -5.00 7.51
C ASN A 50 -2.91 -4.73 8.47
N ALA A 51 -2.88 -3.61 9.19
CA ALA A 51 -3.96 -3.25 10.11
C ALA A 51 -5.28 -3.07 9.36
N GLN A 52 -5.26 -2.44 8.19
CA GLN A 52 -6.45 -2.27 7.36
C GLN A 52 -6.96 -3.61 6.82
N TRP A 53 -6.09 -4.52 6.41
CA TRP A 53 -6.48 -5.88 6.02
C TRP A 53 -7.27 -6.57 7.12
N CYS A 54 -6.77 -6.53 8.36
CA CYS A 54 -7.46 -7.11 9.51
C CYS A 54 -8.81 -6.42 9.80
N LEU A 55 -8.89 -5.08 9.69
CA LEU A 55 -10.15 -4.35 9.85
C LEU A 55 -11.18 -4.74 8.78
N GLU A 56 -10.72 -4.93 7.54
CA GLU A 56 -11.54 -5.40 6.43
C GLU A 56 -12.03 -6.84 6.62
N ASP A 57 -11.26 -7.70 7.28
CA ASP A 57 -11.70 -9.04 7.63
C ASP A 57 -12.77 -8.99 8.74
N VAL A 58 -12.56 -8.18 9.78
CA VAL A 58 -13.51 -8.01 10.89
C VAL A 58 -14.88 -7.51 10.40
N ILE A 59 -14.92 -6.52 9.50
CA ILE A 59 -16.20 -5.96 9.03
C ILE A 59 -16.99 -6.93 8.13
N ARG A 60 -16.34 -7.99 7.62
CA ARG A 60 -16.99 -9.02 6.81
C ARG A 60 -17.62 -10.16 7.61
N ASP A 61 -17.48 -10.14 8.93
CA ASP A 61 -18.18 -11.09 9.80
C ASP A 61 -19.70 -10.89 9.66
N PRO A 62 -20.47 -11.89 9.19
CA PRO A 62 -21.90 -11.76 9.01
C PRO A 62 -22.68 -11.58 10.32
N GLU A 63 -22.09 -11.93 11.44
CA GLU A 63 -22.68 -11.83 12.78
C GLU A 63 -22.17 -10.60 13.58
N ILE A 64 -21.44 -9.68 12.92
CA ILE A 64 -20.88 -8.49 13.57
C ILE A 64 -21.99 -7.61 14.17
N ASP A 65 -21.77 -7.14 15.39
CA ASP A 65 -22.66 -6.14 16.00
C ASP A 65 -22.69 -4.84 15.16
N PRO A 66 -23.87 -4.30 14.81
CA PRO A 66 -23.99 -3.12 13.95
C PRO A 66 -23.29 -1.87 14.49
N VAL A 67 -23.25 -1.67 15.80
CA VAL A 67 -22.56 -0.51 16.41
C VAL A 67 -21.06 -0.68 16.27
N TYR A 68 -20.56 -1.90 16.53
CA TYR A 68 -19.15 -2.23 16.34
C TYR A 68 -18.76 -2.14 14.85
N ALA A 69 -19.59 -2.64 13.94
CA ALA A 69 -19.36 -2.50 12.49
C ALA A 69 -19.17 -1.04 12.05
N LEU A 70 -19.99 -0.13 12.58
CA LEU A 70 -19.83 1.29 12.30
C LEU A 70 -18.50 1.87 12.85
N GLN A 71 -18.06 1.40 14.03
CA GLN A 71 -16.75 1.80 14.57
C GLN A 71 -15.60 1.30 13.68
N ILE A 72 -15.66 0.03 13.25
CA ILE A 72 -14.69 -0.56 12.32
C ILE A 72 -14.68 0.21 10.99
N LYS A 73 -15.85 0.52 10.42
CA LYS A 73 -15.93 1.32 9.18
C LYS A 73 -15.24 2.67 9.32
N ARG A 74 -15.47 3.39 10.42
CA ARG A 74 -14.82 4.67 10.69
C ARG A 74 -13.29 4.52 10.85
N ARG A 75 -12.82 3.40 11.38
CA ARG A 75 -11.38 3.10 11.46
C ARG A 75 -10.78 2.84 10.08
N ILE A 76 -11.48 2.08 9.23
CA ILE A 76 -11.08 1.86 7.83
C ILE A 76 -10.97 3.19 7.09
N ASP A 77 -11.92 4.11 7.26
CA ASP A 77 -11.89 5.42 6.61
C ASP A 77 -10.69 6.26 7.07
N ARG A 78 -10.35 6.25 8.36
CA ARG A 78 -9.14 6.91 8.89
C ARG A 78 -7.87 6.27 8.34
N SER A 79 -7.79 4.93 8.36
CA SER A 79 -6.66 4.18 7.82
C SER A 79 -6.43 4.48 6.34
N ASN A 80 -7.49 4.57 5.53
CA ASN A 80 -7.41 5.00 4.14
C ASN A 80 -6.87 6.42 3.98
N GLN A 81 -7.19 7.34 4.90
CA GLN A 81 -6.62 8.68 4.88
C GLN A 81 -5.12 8.65 5.20
N GLU A 82 -4.73 7.99 6.28
CA GLU A 82 -3.32 7.86 6.68
C GLU A 82 -2.47 7.18 5.60
N ARG A 83 -3.02 6.17 4.92
CA ARG A 83 -2.38 5.51 3.78
C ARG A 83 -2.15 6.49 2.63
N THR A 84 -3.14 7.33 2.30
CA THR A 84 -3.01 8.34 1.26
C THR A 84 -1.97 9.39 1.61
N ASP A 85 -1.96 9.86 2.86
CA ASP A 85 -0.99 10.84 3.35
C ASP A 85 0.44 10.29 3.24
N LEU A 86 0.65 8.99 3.50
CA LEU A 86 1.94 8.33 3.32
C LEU A 86 2.34 8.20 1.84
N VAL A 87 1.40 7.93 0.93
CA VAL A 87 1.68 7.94 -0.51
C VAL A 87 2.16 9.32 -0.95
N GLU A 88 1.50 10.40 -0.49
CA GLU A 88 1.92 11.77 -0.78
C GLU A 88 3.32 12.09 -0.18
N LEU A 89 3.64 11.54 0.99
CA LEU A 89 4.96 11.69 1.61
C LEU A 89 6.05 10.97 0.80
N ILE A 90 5.80 9.74 0.37
CA ILE A 90 6.71 8.96 -0.49
C ILE A 90 6.91 9.66 -1.85
N ASP A 91 5.85 10.23 -2.42
CA ASP A 91 5.97 11.05 -3.64
C ASP A 91 6.84 12.28 -3.42
N SER A 92 6.74 12.92 -2.25
CA SER A 92 7.59 14.06 -1.90
C SER A 92 9.06 13.67 -1.83
N PHE A 93 9.38 12.47 -1.35
CA PHE A 93 10.73 11.92 -1.39
C PHE A 93 11.26 11.82 -2.83
N PHE A 94 10.47 11.29 -3.77
CA PHE A 94 10.89 11.16 -5.16
C PHE A 94 11.00 12.52 -5.86
N LEU A 95 10.10 13.47 -5.57
CA LEU A 95 10.20 14.83 -6.08
C LEU A 95 11.51 15.49 -5.64
N GLN A 96 11.90 15.34 -4.39
CA GLN A 96 13.16 15.86 -3.89
C GLN A 96 14.37 15.13 -4.49
N LYS A 97 14.31 13.80 -4.57
CA LYS A 97 15.39 12.96 -5.12
C LYS A 97 15.73 13.30 -6.57
N TYR A 98 14.72 13.66 -7.36
CA TYR A 98 14.87 13.95 -8.78
C TYR A 98 14.70 15.44 -9.13
N ALA A 99 14.78 16.33 -8.13
CA ALA A 99 14.57 17.78 -8.31
C ALA A 99 15.49 18.42 -9.36
N ASP A 100 16.75 17.95 -9.44
CA ASP A 100 17.77 18.49 -10.34
C ASP A 100 17.82 17.78 -11.69
N VAL A 101 16.94 16.81 -11.96
CA VAL A 101 16.91 16.09 -13.23
C VAL A 101 16.40 17.02 -14.34
N LYS A 102 17.20 17.18 -15.38
CA LYS A 102 16.79 17.93 -16.56
C LYS A 102 15.88 17.07 -17.43
N VAL A 103 14.60 17.43 -17.45
CA VAL A 103 13.57 16.74 -18.24
C VAL A 103 13.82 16.97 -19.74
N GLU A 104 13.80 15.89 -20.52
CA GLU A 104 13.93 15.95 -21.97
C GLU A 104 12.70 16.62 -22.62
N PRO A 105 12.85 17.36 -23.76
CA PRO A 105 11.72 17.95 -24.46
C PRO A 105 10.67 16.94 -24.94
N SER A 106 11.08 15.68 -25.14
CA SER A 106 10.24 14.55 -25.57
C SER A 106 9.67 13.74 -24.41
N ALA A 107 10.01 14.09 -23.17
CA ALA A 107 9.61 13.35 -21.98
C ALA A 107 8.09 13.22 -21.88
N LYS A 108 7.65 12.05 -21.43
CA LYS A 108 6.22 11.75 -21.24
C LYS A 108 5.87 11.71 -19.76
N ILE A 109 4.66 12.16 -19.46
CA ILE A 109 4.07 11.95 -18.15
C ILE A 109 3.63 10.49 -17.99
N ASN A 110 3.81 9.91 -16.80
CA ASN A 110 3.26 8.61 -16.45
C ASN A 110 1.81 8.75 -15.91
N THR A 111 1.03 7.69 -15.98
CA THR A 111 -0.37 7.68 -15.51
C THR A 111 -0.49 7.72 -13.99
N GLU A 112 0.50 7.19 -13.29
CA GLU A 112 0.59 7.22 -11.83
C GLU A 112 1.99 7.65 -11.40
N SER A 113 2.12 8.14 -10.18
CA SER A 113 3.41 8.45 -9.58
C SER A 113 4.11 7.17 -9.10
N PRO A 114 5.43 7.21 -8.86
CA PRO A 114 6.15 6.09 -8.27
C PRO A 114 5.56 5.61 -6.94
N ALA A 115 5.08 6.52 -6.08
CA ALA A 115 4.51 6.16 -4.79
C ALA A 115 3.22 5.36 -4.92
N TRP A 116 2.38 5.61 -5.93
CA TRP A 116 1.19 4.79 -6.17
C TRP A 116 1.55 3.38 -6.66
N ALA A 117 2.57 3.23 -7.47
CA ALA A 117 3.07 1.91 -7.87
C ALA A 117 3.64 1.13 -6.65
N ILE A 118 4.34 1.83 -5.76
CA ILE A 118 4.85 1.27 -4.49
C ILE A 118 3.71 0.91 -3.53
N ASP A 119 2.65 1.70 -3.46
CA ASP A 119 1.43 1.39 -2.71
C ASP A 119 0.82 0.07 -3.19
N ARG A 120 0.73 -0.14 -4.49
CA ARG A 120 0.27 -1.40 -5.07
C ARG A 120 1.18 -2.57 -4.73
N LEU A 121 2.51 -2.35 -4.74
CA LEU A 121 3.50 -3.38 -4.37
C LEU A 121 3.33 -3.80 -2.90
N SER A 122 3.13 -2.85 -1.99
CA SER A 122 2.89 -3.14 -0.57
C SER A 122 1.68 -4.06 -0.36
N ILE A 123 0.57 -3.77 -1.03
CA ILE A 123 -0.64 -4.60 -0.96
C ILE A 123 -0.42 -5.96 -1.64
N LEU A 124 0.36 -6.02 -2.71
CA LEU A 124 0.68 -7.27 -3.41
C LEU A 124 1.50 -8.20 -2.52
N GLU A 125 2.51 -7.69 -1.79
CA GLU A 125 3.28 -8.46 -0.82
C GLU A 125 2.38 -9.05 0.29
N LEU A 126 1.44 -8.26 0.77
CA LEU A 126 0.47 -8.72 1.76
C LEU A 126 -0.46 -9.82 1.21
N LYS A 127 -0.89 -9.71 -0.06
CA LYS A 127 -1.66 -10.77 -0.74
C LYS A 127 -0.85 -12.05 -0.90
N ILE A 128 0.42 -11.96 -1.29
CA ILE A 128 1.33 -13.11 -1.43
C ILE A 128 1.49 -13.80 -0.07
N TYR A 129 1.74 -13.03 0.98
CA TYR A 129 1.87 -13.55 2.33
C TYR A 129 0.61 -14.31 2.78
N ASN A 130 -0.57 -13.68 2.69
CA ASN A 130 -1.82 -14.31 3.10
C ASN A 130 -2.20 -15.51 2.22
N MET A 131 -1.84 -15.51 0.93
CA MET A 131 -2.04 -16.67 0.05
C MET A 131 -1.16 -17.85 0.43
N ASN A 132 0.11 -17.60 0.82
CA ASN A 132 0.99 -18.62 1.37
C ASN A 132 0.45 -19.20 2.70
N LYS A 133 -0.06 -18.34 3.57
CA LYS A 133 -0.70 -18.75 4.83
C LYS A 133 -1.93 -19.63 4.58
N ALA A 134 -2.77 -19.25 3.60
CA ALA A 134 -3.92 -20.05 3.19
C ALA A 134 -3.50 -21.40 2.60
N LEU A 135 -2.44 -21.44 1.80
CA LEU A 135 -1.88 -22.67 1.23
C LEU A 135 -1.38 -23.62 2.34
N GLN A 136 -0.68 -23.10 3.34
CA GLN A 136 -0.22 -23.88 4.50
C GLN A 136 -1.37 -24.40 5.35
N GLY A 137 -2.45 -23.63 5.47
CA GLY A 137 -3.66 -24.00 6.23
C GLY A 137 -4.62 -24.95 5.50
N ALA A 138 -4.41 -25.20 4.21
CA ALA A 138 -5.31 -26.01 3.38
C ALA A 138 -5.30 -27.53 3.72
N GLY A 139 -4.33 -28.00 4.51
CA GLY A 139 -4.23 -29.40 4.92
C GLY A 139 -4.15 -30.33 3.73
N SER A 140 -5.05 -31.34 3.66
CA SER A 140 -5.13 -32.33 2.57
C SER A 140 -6.23 -32.04 1.55
N ASP A 141 -6.85 -30.87 1.55
CA ASP A 141 -7.86 -30.48 0.55
C ASP A 141 -7.18 -30.13 -0.78
N GLU A 142 -7.11 -31.12 -1.68
CA GLU A 142 -6.45 -30.98 -2.98
C GLU A 142 -7.09 -29.88 -3.86
N THR A 143 -8.41 -29.64 -3.73
CA THR A 143 -9.09 -28.58 -4.49
C THR A 143 -8.65 -27.21 -4.00
N LEU A 144 -8.60 -27.01 -2.70
CA LEU A 144 -8.16 -25.77 -2.08
C LEU A 144 -6.65 -25.55 -2.34
N LEU A 145 -5.84 -26.60 -2.18
CA LEU A 145 -4.40 -26.56 -2.49
C LEU A 145 -4.13 -26.11 -3.92
N LYS A 146 -4.84 -26.72 -4.89
CA LYS A 146 -4.71 -26.32 -6.32
C LYS A 146 -5.10 -24.86 -6.51
N LYS A 147 -6.24 -24.44 -5.98
CA LYS A 147 -6.72 -23.04 -6.08
C LYS A 147 -5.73 -22.04 -5.50
N CYS A 148 -5.13 -22.34 -4.34
CA CYS A 148 -4.14 -21.47 -3.71
C CYS A 148 -2.85 -21.40 -4.54
N ARG A 149 -2.35 -22.55 -5.05
CA ARG A 149 -1.16 -22.57 -5.92
C ARG A 149 -1.35 -21.79 -7.20
N ASP A 150 -2.49 -21.96 -7.88
CA ASP A 150 -2.80 -21.26 -9.13
C ASP A 150 -2.82 -19.72 -8.89
N LYS A 151 -3.46 -19.28 -7.80
CA LYS A 151 -3.48 -17.86 -7.43
C LYS A 151 -2.10 -17.33 -7.03
N LEU A 152 -1.33 -18.10 -6.26
CA LEU A 152 0.01 -17.71 -5.84
C LEU A 152 0.94 -17.54 -7.04
N ALA A 153 0.86 -18.42 -8.04
CA ALA A 153 1.62 -18.30 -9.28
C ALA A 153 1.35 -16.96 -9.99
N VAL A 154 0.09 -16.57 -10.10
CA VAL A 154 -0.31 -15.28 -10.70
C VAL A 154 0.20 -14.10 -9.87
N LEU A 155 0.08 -14.16 -8.52
CA LEU A 155 0.57 -13.09 -7.65
C LEU A 155 2.09 -12.91 -7.75
N THR A 156 2.83 -14.02 -7.84
CA THR A 156 4.31 -14.00 -8.01
C THR A 156 4.71 -13.42 -9.37
N GLU A 157 3.94 -13.72 -10.42
CA GLU A 157 4.17 -13.09 -11.73
C GLU A 157 3.90 -11.58 -11.68
N GLN A 158 2.80 -11.18 -11.05
CA GLN A 158 2.48 -9.75 -10.82
C GLN A 158 3.57 -9.03 -10.02
N GLU A 159 4.16 -9.67 -9.02
CA GLU A 159 5.27 -9.10 -8.23
C GLU A 159 6.48 -8.83 -9.12
N ARG A 160 6.88 -9.81 -9.92
CA ARG A 160 8.00 -9.67 -10.86
C ARG A 160 7.77 -8.53 -11.84
N ASP A 161 6.59 -8.47 -12.46
CA ASP A 161 6.28 -7.48 -13.47
C ASP A 161 6.17 -6.07 -12.84
N LEU A 162 5.57 -5.96 -11.65
CA LEU A 162 5.44 -4.67 -10.96
C LEU A 162 6.78 -4.15 -10.44
N THR A 163 7.63 -5.00 -9.88
CA THR A 163 8.97 -4.60 -9.41
C THR A 163 9.83 -4.13 -10.56
N GLN A 164 9.83 -4.85 -11.69
CA GLN A 164 10.52 -4.41 -12.90
C GLN A 164 9.98 -3.07 -13.41
N ALA A 165 8.67 -2.90 -13.52
CA ALA A 165 8.05 -1.66 -14.00
C ALA A 165 8.34 -0.45 -13.08
N ILE A 166 8.42 -0.65 -11.76
CA ILE A 166 8.82 0.39 -10.81
C ILE A 166 10.26 0.83 -11.07
N ASP A 167 11.19 -0.11 -11.21
CA ASP A 167 12.60 0.22 -11.42
C ASP A 167 12.82 0.90 -12.77
N GLU A 168 12.17 0.44 -13.84
CA GLU A 168 12.18 1.09 -15.17
C GLU A 168 11.60 2.50 -15.11
N LEU A 169 10.50 2.72 -14.38
CA LEU A 169 9.91 4.04 -14.20
C LEU A 169 10.88 5.00 -13.49
N LEU A 170 11.52 4.53 -12.41
CA LEU A 170 12.47 5.34 -11.66
C LEU A 170 13.73 5.65 -12.48
N GLU A 171 14.20 4.73 -13.31
CA GLU A 171 15.29 4.95 -14.25
C GLU A 171 14.92 5.98 -15.34
N ASP A 172 13.71 5.88 -15.90
CA ASP A 172 13.18 6.83 -16.87
C ASP A 172 13.08 8.25 -16.30
N ILE A 173 12.64 8.38 -15.04
CA ILE A 173 12.58 9.67 -14.34
C ILE A 173 14.01 10.19 -14.07
N ALA A 174 14.90 9.33 -13.56
CA ALA A 174 16.28 9.71 -13.26
C ALA A 174 17.05 10.18 -14.51
N SER A 175 16.74 9.64 -15.67
CA SER A 175 17.34 10.03 -16.96
C SER A 175 16.62 11.19 -17.68
N GLY A 176 15.50 11.68 -17.16
CA GLY A 176 14.70 12.73 -17.76
C GLY A 176 13.81 12.29 -18.93
N ARG A 177 13.73 11.00 -19.24
CA ARG A 177 12.84 10.44 -20.29
C ARG A 177 11.37 10.48 -19.90
N LYS A 178 11.10 10.44 -18.60
CA LYS A 178 9.76 10.66 -18.04
C LYS A 178 9.82 11.74 -16.95
N TYR A 179 8.68 12.32 -16.67
CA TYR A 179 8.51 13.22 -15.53
C TYR A 179 7.28 12.85 -14.73
N MET A 180 7.31 13.14 -13.44
CA MET A 180 6.19 12.91 -12.54
C MET A 180 5.52 14.23 -12.17
N LYS A 181 4.19 14.18 -12.06
CA LYS A 181 3.40 15.22 -11.39
C LYS A 181 2.70 14.58 -10.20
N VAL A 182 2.75 15.26 -9.08
CA VAL A 182 2.08 14.83 -7.86
C VAL A 182 0.88 15.71 -7.62
N TYR A 183 -0.28 15.09 -7.49
CA TYR A 183 -1.52 15.76 -7.16
C TYR A 183 -2.03 15.26 -5.82
N LYS A 184 -2.44 16.19 -4.95
CA LYS A 184 -3.20 15.81 -3.77
C LYS A 184 -4.55 15.23 -4.18
N GLN A 185 -5.05 14.26 -3.42
CA GLN A 185 -6.28 13.55 -3.80
C GLN A 185 -7.56 14.38 -3.73
N MET A 186 -7.55 15.60 -3.21
CA MET A 186 -8.72 16.51 -3.17
C MET A 186 -10.01 15.79 -2.73
N LYS A 187 -9.92 14.97 -1.67
CA LYS A 187 -11.07 14.19 -1.15
C LYS A 187 -12.16 15.14 -0.67
N MET A 188 -13.41 14.91 -1.11
CA MET A 188 -14.56 15.73 -0.76
C MET A 188 -15.47 15.06 0.29
N TYR A 189 -15.56 13.73 0.27
CA TYR A 189 -16.54 12.99 1.07
C TYR A 189 -16.26 12.99 2.59
N ASN A 190 -15.02 13.21 3.00
CA ASN A 190 -14.63 13.33 4.41
C ASN A 190 -14.57 14.79 4.90
N ASP A 191 -14.78 15.75 4.00
CA ASP A 191 -14.72 17.17 4.32
C ASP A 191 -16.09 17.66 4.81
N PRO A 192 -16.20 18.17 6.06
CA PRO A 192 -17.47 18.66 6.59
C PRO A 192 -18.04 19.84 5.81
N GLU A 193 -17.21 20.59 5.09
CA GLU A 193 -17.67 21.74 4.30
C GLU A 193 -18.10 21.35 2.88
N LEU A 194 -17.67 20.19 2.38
CA LEU A 194 -17.93 19.77 1.01
C LEU A 194 -18.96 18.64 0.91
N ASN A 195 -19.09 17.82 1.96
CA ASN A 195 -20.07 16.73 1.98
C ASN A 195 -21.43 17.19 2.52
N PRO A 196 -22.51 17.20 1.71
CA PRO A 196 -23.85 17.63 2.16
C PRO A 196 -24.37 16.87 3.38
N MET A 197 -24.10 15.55 3.48
CA MET A 197 -24.53 14.72 4.61
C MET A 197 -23.86 15.13 5.93
N LEU A 198 -22.60 15.58 5.87
CA LEU A 198 -21.87 16.05 7.05
C LEU A 198 -22.32 17.46 7.45
N LYS A 199 -22.91 18.23 6.54
CA LYS A 199 -23.58 19.52 6.81
C LYS A 199 -24.99 19.36 7.38
N GLY A 200 -25.51 18.16 7.56
CA GLY A 200 -26.88 17.93 7.97
C GLY A 200 -27.93 18.24 6.87
N GLN A 201 -27.49 18.30 5.62
CA GLN A 201 -28.39 18.44 4.46
C GLN A 201 -28.76 17.04 3.98
N SER A 202 -30.07 16.77 3.81
CA SER A 202 -30.53 15.54 3.15
C SER A 202 -30.24 15.61 1.65
N LEU A 203 -29.88 14.45 1.08
CA LEU A 203 -29.75 14.24 -0.37
C LEU A 203 -31.09 14.37 -1.04
#